data_7000454ee57fe94aa5b5e87c15704285
#
_entry.id   7000454ee57fe94aa5b5e87c15704285
#
_cell.length_a   1.000
_cell.length_b   1.000
_cell.length_c   1.000
_cell.angle_alpha   90.00
_cell.angle_beta   90.00
_cell.angle_gamma   90.00
#
_symmetry.space_group_name_H-M   'P 1'
#
loop_
_entity.id
_entity.type
_entity.pdbx_description
1 polymer ?
#
loop_
_entity_poly.entity_id
_entity_poly.type
_entity_poly.pdbx_seq_one_letter_code
_entity_poly.pdbx_strand_id
1 'polypeptide(L)'
;MQGQCQSLLAKIRQGQEKAQVHQENQWSQKNSYYEAYFAMRRAQVRLLTEMIGLLRSIWVEEVYTEKFRALLLYTAETFDEANDGEDLLLRIEELYQDYRQKPLPRNREEFENRAQLFQFLQSFKRFIEIKAEFAERDH
;
A
#
# COMPACT_ATOMS: atom_id res chain seq x y z
N MET A 1 -4.62 25.39 57.85
CA MET A 1 -5.62 25.67 56.78
C MET A 1 -5.00 26.18 55.49
N GLN A 2 -4.15 27.19 55.51
CA GLN A 2 -3.54 27.72 54.29
C GLN A 2 -2.66 26.71 53.54
N GLY A 3 -1.92 25.86 54.26
CA GLY A 3 -1.08 24.84 53.64
C GLY A 3 -1.85 23.73 52.94
N GLN A 4 -3.05 23.37 53.40
CA GLN A 4 -3.90 22.37 52.80
C GLN A 4 -4.52 22.86 51.47
N CYS A 5 -4.92 24.13 51.42
CA CYS A 5 -5.45 24.76 50.22
C CYS A 5 -4.37 24.87 49.13
N GLN A 6 -3.15 25.24 49.47
CA GLN A 6 -2.05 25.32 48.54
C GLN A 6 -1.68 23.95 47.98
N SER A 7 -1.69 22.90 48.80
CA SER A 7 -1.43 21.52 48.37
C SER A 7 -2.49 21.02 47.40
N LEU A 8 -3.77 21.33 47.64
CA LEU A 8 -4.88 20.97 46.74
C LEU A 8 -4.76 21.66 45.41
N LEU A 9 -4.44 22.96 45.40
CA LEU A 9 -4.24 23.73 44.16
C LEU A 9 -3.09 23.16 43.32
N ALA A 10 -2.01 22.76 43.96
CA ALA A 10 -0.86 22.14 43.28
C ALA A 10 -1.26 20.82 42.64
N LYS A 11 -2.06 19.99 43.30
CA LYS A 11 -2.58 18.73 42.74
C LYS A 11 -3.48 18.95 41.55
N ILE A 12 -4.34 19.96 41.60
CA ILE A 12 -5.23 20.33 40.50
C ILE A 12 -4.40 20.75 39.27
N ARG A 13 -3.38 21.59 39.47
CA ARG A 13 -2.48 22.00 38.39
C ARG A 13 -1.75 20.82 37.75
N GLN A 14 -1.23 19.88 38.54
CA GLN A 14 -0.58 18.68 38.03
C GLN A 14 -1.54 17.83 37.20
N GLY A 15 -2.78 17.68 37.65
CA GLY A 15 -3.81 16.97 36.90
C GLY A 15 -4.12 17.61 35.56
N GLN A 16 -4.23 18.95 35.54
CA GLN A 16 -4.47 19.71 34.32
C GLN A 16 -3.31 19.58 33.32
N GLU A 17 -2.08 19.69 33.82
CA GLU A 17 -0.87 19.54 33.01
C GLU A 17 -0.77 18.14 32.36
N LYS A 18 -1.05 17.09 33.17
CA LYS A 18 -1.06 15.70 32.67
C LYS A 18 -2.15 15.48 31.60
N ALA A 19 -3.33 16.06 31.84
CA ALA A 19 -4.45 15.95 30.84
C ALA A 19 -4.07 16.65 29.56
N GLN A 20 -3.45 17.82 29.61
CA GLN A 20 -3.02 18.58 28.44
C GLN A 20 -1.95 17.81 27.66
N VAL A 21 -0.93 17.27 28.34
CA VAL A 21 0.12 16.44 27.70
C VAL A 21 -0.50 15.22 27.04
N HIS A 22 -1.47 14.56 27.68
CA HIS A 22 -2.15 13.41 27.13
C HIS A 22 -2.91 13.77 25.83
N GLN A 23 -3.62 14.89 25.82
CA GLN A 23 -4.31 15.40 24.63
C GLN A 23 -3.34 15.73 23.50
N GLU A 24 -2.23 16.38 23.80
CA GLU A 24 -1.19 16.70 22.82
C GLU A 24 -0.58 15.43 22.23
N ASN A 25 -0.33 14.42 23.05
CA ASN A 25 0.20 13.13 22.58
C ASN A 25 -0.79 12.40 21.68
N GLN A 26 -2.08 12.38 22.02
CA GLN A 26 -3.13 11.79 21.22
C GLN A 26 -3.25 12.50 19.86
N TRP A 27 -3.21 13.83 19.86
CA TRP A 27 -3.26 14.63 18.65
C TRP A 27 -2.06 14.34 17.75
N SER A 28 -0.86 14.29 18.33
CA SER A 28 0.37 13.98 17.61
C SER A 28 0.35 12.59 16.99
N GLN A 29 -0.11 11.57 17.71
CA GLN A 29 -0.24 10.20 17.22
C GLN A 29 -1.25 10.12 16.08
N LYS A 30 -2.40 10.78 16.22
CA LYS A 30 -3.44 10.81 15.20
C LYS A 30 -2.95 11.52 13.94
N ASN A 31 -2.24 12.64 14.10
CA ASN A 31 -1.68 13.39 12.99
C ASN A 31 -0.61 12.58 12.25
N SER A 32 0.25 11.87 12.99
CA SER A 32 1.26 10.97 12.44
C SER A 32 0.63 9.83 11.63
N TYR A 33 -0.46 9.25 12.13
CA TYR A 33 -1.23 8.23 11.41
C TYR A 33 -1.73 8.77 10.06
N TYR A 34 -2.38 9.93 10.06
CA TYR A 34 -2.91 10.53 8.84
C TYR A 34 -1.81 10.89 7.84
N GLU A 35 -0.68 11.39 8.33
CA GLU A 35 0.47 11.67 7.47
C GLU A 35 0.98 10.39 6.79
N ALA A 36 1.11 9.32 7.54
CA ALA A 36 1.52 8.01 7.02
C ALA A 36 0.50 7.45 6.02
N TYR A 37 -0.79 7.57 6.34
CA TYR A 37 -1.87 7.15 5.46
C TYR A 37 -1.84 7.88 4.12
N PHE A 38 -1.73 9.22 4.16
CA PHE A 38 -1.67 10.03 2.94
C PHE A 38 -0.39 9.77 2.13
N ALA A 39 0.74 9.53 2.80
CA ALA A 39 1.98 9.16 2.13
C ALA A 39 1.82 7.82 1.40
N MET A 40 1.19 6.85 2.02
CA MET A 40 0.87 5.55 1.43
C MET A 40 -0.03 5.72 0.19
N ARG A 41 -1.11 6.51 0.31
CA ARG A 41 -2.02 6.76 -0.80
C ARG A 41 -1.34 7.48 -1.97
N ARG A 42 -0.48 8.46 -1.68
CA ARG A 42 0.30 9.14 -2.74
C ARG A 42 1.22 8.17 -3.47
N ALA A 43 1.89 7.29 -2.74
CA ALA A 43 2.74 6.27 -3.34
C ALA A 43 1.93 5.31 -4.22
N GLN A 44 0.73 4.91 -3.79
CA GLN A 44 -0.17 4.05 -4.56
C GLN A 44 -0.64 4.74 -5.85
N VAL A 45 -1.01 6.02 -5.78
CA VAL A 45 -1.44 6.79 -6.95
C VAL A 45 -0.29 6.91 -7.96
N ARG A 46 0.93 7.12 -7.49
CA ARG A 46 2.12 7.18 -8.35
C ARG A 46 2.33 5.86 -9.09
N LEU A 47 2.23 4.73 -8.37
CA LEU A 47 2.35 3.39 -8.96
C LEU A 47 1.24 3.10 -9.96
N LEU A 48 -0.01 3.47 -9.64
CA LEU A 48 -1.14 3.32 -10.56
C LEU A 48 -0.92 4.11 -11.85
N THR A 49 -0.41 5.33 -11.75
CA THR A 49 -0.10 6.17 -12.90
C THR A 49 0.96 5.50 -13.79
N GLU A 50 2.01 4.95 -13.17
CA GLU A 50 3.04 4.19 -13.88
C GLU A 50 2.45 2.95 -14.56
N MET A 51 1.64 2.18 -13.85
CA MET A 51 0.98 0.98 -14.37
C MET A 51 0.09 1.29 -15.56
N ILE A 52 -0.70 2.36 -15.50
CA ILE A 52 -1.57 2.80 -16.60
C ILE A 52 -0.73 3.17 -17.81
N GLY A 53 0.38 3.88 -17.59
CA GLY A 53 1.32 4.23 -18.66
C GLY A 53 1.90 3.00 -19.35
N LEU A 54 2.28 1.99 -18.57
CA LEU A 54 2.78 0.72 -19.10
C LEU A 54 1.72 -0.04 -19.88
N LEU A 55 0.47 -0.09 -19.38
CA LEU A 55 -0.63 -0.79 -20.04
C LEU A 55 -0.93 -0.25 -21.44
N ARG A 56 -0.66 1.01 -21.71
CA ARG A 56 -0.88 1.61 -23.03
C ARG A 56 0.08 1.08 -24.09
N SER A 57 1.27 0.63 -23.68
CA SER A 57 2.32 0.17 -24.60
C SER A 57 2.51 -1.34 -24.59
N ILE A 58 1.95 -2.05 -23.61
CA ILE A 58 2.05 -3.51 -23.50
C ILE A 58 0.96 -4.17 -24.32
N TRP A 59 1.35 -5.19 -25.08
CA TRP A 59 0.39 -6.12 -25.66
C TRP A 59 0.51 -7.47 -24.94
N VAL A 60 -0.63 -8.13 -24.73
CA VAL A 60 -0.71 -9.41 -24.02
C VAL A 60 -1.13 -10.48 -25.03
N GLU A 61 -0.40 -11.58 -25.05
CA GLU A 61 -0.77 -12.72 -25.89
C GLU A 61 -2.14 -13.25 -25.48
N GLU A 62 -2.93 -13.68 -26.47
CA GLU A 62 -4.32 -14.12 -26.29
C GLU A 62 -4.46 -15.16 -25.17
N VAL A 63 -3.52 -16.09 -25.07
CA VAL A 63 -3.50 -17.14 -24.04
C VAL A 63 -3.44 -16.56 -22.62
N TYR A 64 -2.82 -15.40 -22.42
CA TYR A 64 -2.64 -14.77 -21.11
C TYR A 64 -3.62 -13.64 -20.83
N THR A 65 -4.36 -13.19 -21.84
CA THR A 65 -5.32 -12.08 -21.71
C THR A 65 -6.34 -12.37 -20.61
N GLU A 66 -6.87 -13.58 -20.58
CA GLU A 66 -7.87 -13.97 -19.58
C GLU A 66 -7.30 -14.01 -18.16
N LYS A 67 -6.06 -14.47 -18.00
CA LYS A 67 -5.39 -14.48 -16.69
C LYS A 67 -5.15 -13.07 -16.16
N PHE A 68 -4.72 -12.13 -17.02
CA PHE A 68 -4.55 -10.73 -16.68
C PHE A 68 -5.87 -10.08 -16.29
N ARG A 69 -6.88 -10.30 -17.11
CA ARG A 69 -8.22 -9.77 -16.87
C ARG A 69 -8.78 -10.27 -15.55
N ALA A 70 -8.67 -11.58 -15.30
CA ALA A 70 -9.13 -12.19 -14.05
C ALA A 70 -8.40 -11.60 -12.84
N LEU A 71 -7.09 -11.39 -12.94
CA LEU A 71 -6.30 -10.78 -11.86
C LEU A 71 -6.73 -9.35 -11.57
N LEU A 72 -6.92 -8.53 -12.61
CA LEU A 72 -7.34 -7.13 -12.44
C LEU A 72 -8.75 -7.03 -11.87
N LEU A 73 -9.68 -7.86 -12.35
CA LEU A 73 -11.05 -7.90 -11.83
C LEU A 73 -11.09 -8.37 -10.38
N TYR A 74 -10.34 -9.42 -10.06
CA TYR A 74 -10.26 -9.94 -8.72
C TYR A 74 -9.70 -8.88 -7.75
N THR A 75 -8.68 -8.13 -8.19
CA THR A 75 -8.12 -7.03 -7.41
C THR A 75 -9.17 -5.95 -7.14
N ALA A 76 -9.91 -5.54 -8.18
CA ALA A 76 -10.95 -4.51 -8.05
C ALA A 76 -12.05 -4.93 -7.09
N GLU A 77 -12.41 -6.22 -7.05
CA GLU A 77 -13.48 -6.75 -6.21
C GLU A 77 -13.06 -7.00 -4.76
N THR A 78 -11.80 -7.36 -4.53
CA THR A 78 -11.35 -7.85 -3.22
C THR A 78 -10.38 -6.93 -2.48
N PHE A 79 -9.77 -5.97 -3.17
CA PHE A 79 -8.75 -5.10 -2.56
C PHE A 79 -9.40 -3.94 -1.82
N ASP A 80 -9.79 -4.18 -0.58
CA ASP A 80 -10.40 -3.21 0.34
C ASP A 80 -9.53 -3.05 1.59
N GLU A 81 -10.01 -2.29 2.57
CA GLU A 81 -9.26 -2.03 3.81
C GLU A 81 -8.99 -3.30 4.63
N ALA A 82 -9.87 -4.28 4.53
CA ALA A 82 -9.78 -5.53 5.28
C ALA A 82 -8.86 -6.57 4.62
N ASN A 83 -8.59 -6.42 3.32
CA ASN A 83 -7.77 -7.37 2.57
C ASN A 83 -6.28 -7.05 2.75
N ASP A 84 -5.51 -8.03 3.22
CA ASP A 84 -4.06 -7.90 3.40
C ASP A 84 -3.27 -8.04 2.09
N GLY A 85 -3.91 -8.47 1.02
CA GLY A 85 -3.27 -8.62 -0.29
C GLY A 85 -2.45 -9.89 -0.48
N GLU A 86 -2.37 -10.79 0.50
CA GLU A 86 -1.58 -12.03 0.39
C GLU A 86 -1.98 -12.87 -0.82
N ASP A 87 -3.27 -13.08 -1.01
CA ASP A 87 -3.79 -13.86 -2.13
C ASP A 87 -3.47 -13.20 -3.47
N LEU A 88 -3.57 -11.88 -3.52
CA LEU A 88 -3.21 -11.10 -4.72
C LEU A 88 -1.72 -11.23 -5.05
N LEU A 89 -0.85 -11.17 -4.05
CA LEU A 89 0.59 -11.33 -4.24
C LEU A 89 0.92 -12.72 -4.79
N LEU A 90 0.24 -13.76 -4.32
CA LEU A 90 0.40 -15.12 -4.83
C LEU A 90 -0.01 -15.22 -6.30
N ARG A 91 -1.13 -14.61 -6.67
CA ARG A 91 -1.63 -14.61 -8.05
C ARG A 91 -0.70 -13.83 -8.99
N ILE A 92 -0.15 -12.72 -8.53
CA ILE A 92 0.84 -11.94 -9.28
C ILE A 92 2.10 -12.78 -9.50
N GLU A 93 2.58 -13.46 -8.46
CA GLU A 93 3.76 -14.33 -8.56
C GLU A 93 3.54 -15.50 -9.50
N GLU A 94 2.38 -16.14 -9.48
CA GLU A 94 2.02 -17.20 -10.41
C GLU A 94 2.08 -16.72 -11.87
N LEU A 95 1.52 -15.56 -12.14
CA LEU A 95 1.54 -14.98 -13.48
C LEU A 95 2.96 -14.61 -13.91
N TYR A 96 3.76 -14.07 -12.99
CA TYR A 96 5.17 -13.76 -13.22
C TYR A 96 5.95 -15.03 -13.58
N GLN A 97 5.76 -16.12 -12.85
CA GLN A 97 6.43 -17.39 -13.11
C GLN A 97 5.99 -18.00 -14.43
N ASP A 98 4.71 -17.91 -14.79
CA ASP A 98 4.22 -18.36 -16.08
C ASP A 98 4.97 -17.67 -17.23
N TYR A 99 5.20 -16.35 -17.11
CA TYR A 99 5.97 -15.61 -18.11
C TYR A 99 7.45 -15.97 -18.12
N ARG A 100 8.03 -16.23 -16.95
CA ARG A 100 9.45 -16.63 -16.85
C ARG A 100 9.73 -17.97 -17.52
N GLN A 101 8.77 -18.86 -17.52
CA GLN A 101 8.91 -20.21 -18.10
C GLN A 101 8.72 -20.25 -19.62
N LYS A 102 8.28 -19.15 -20.23
CA LYS A 102 8.13 -19.05 -21.67
C LYS A 102 9.51 -19.08 -22.38
N PRO A 103 9.54 -19.53 -23.65
CA PRO A 103 10.73 -19.42 -24.46
C PRO A 103 11.25 -17.98 -24.51
N LEU A 104 12.53 -17.82 -24.76
CA LEU A 104 13.15 -16.51 -24.92
C LEU A 104 12.47 -15.71 -26.03
N PRO A 105 12.44 -14.36 -25.91
CA PRO A 105 11.88 -13.52 -26.98
C PRO A 105 12.59 -13.76 -28.31
N ARG A 106 11.83 -13.77 -29.39
CA ARG A 106 12.35 -14.03 -30.75
C ARG A 106 13.02 -12.82 -31.38
N ASN A 107 12.63 -11.62 -30.94
CA ASN A 107 13.11 -10.36 -31.48
C ASN A 107 13.08 -9.26 -30.41
N ARG A 108 13.56 -8.07 -30.78
CA ARG A 108 13.61 -6.92 -29.88
C ARG A 108 12.24 -6.49 -29.41
N GLU A 109 11.24 -6.48 -30.30
CA GLU A 109 9.88 -6.07 -29.97
C GLU A 109 9.25 -6.95 -28.90
N GLU A 110 9.37 -8.27 -29.02
CA GLU A 110 8.92 -9.21 -27.99
C GLU A 110 9.68 -9.02 -26.67
N PHE A 111 11.00 -8.78 -26.77
CA PHE A 111 11.85 -8.55 -25.60
C PHE A 111 11.40 -7.29 -24.85
N GLU A 112 11.22 -6.18 -25.55
CA GLU A 112 10.80 -4.92 -24.95
C GLU A 112 9.40 -5.03 -24.33
N ASN A 113 8.48 -5.70 -25.01
CA ASN A 113 7.14 -5.94 -24.51
C ASN A 113 7.16 -6.77 -23.22
N ARG A 114 7.95 -7.83 -23.20
CA ARG A 114 8.08 -8.69 -22.02
C ARG A 114 8.73 -7.95 -20.85
N ALA A 115 9.73 -7.10 -21.11
CA ALA A 115 10.37 -6.28 -20.09
C ALA A 115 9.36 -5.31 -19.46
N GLN A 116 8.54 -4.64 -20.27
CA GLN A 116 7.50 -3.73 -19.78
C GLN A 116 6.42 -4.48 -18.98
N LEU A 117 6.09 -5.68 -19.40
CA LEU A 117 5.12 -6.53 -18.73
C LEU A 117 5.63 -6.95 -17.35
N PHE A 118 6.89 -7.35 -17.23
CA PHE A 118 7.52 -7.65 -15.95
C PHE A 118 7.56 -6.41 -15.05
N GLN A 119 7.84 -5.24 -15.61
CA GLN A 119 7.81 -3.99 -14.86
C GLN A 119 6.41 -3.68 -14.35
N PHE A 120 5.37 -3.90 -15.15
CA PHE A 120 3.99 -3.76 -14.74
C PHE A 120 3.67 -4.66 -13.55
N LEU A 121 4.05 -5.94 -13.61
CA LEU A 121 3.84 -6.89 -12.52
C LEU A 121 4.59 -6.49 -11.25
N GLN A 122 5.80 -5.97 -11.37
CA GLN A 122 6.57 -5.47 -10.23
C GLN A 122 5.91 -4.25 -9.59
N SER A 123 5.45 -3.30 -10.40
CA SER A 123 4.73 -2.13 -9.91
C SER A 123 3.42 -2.52 -9.23
N PHE A 124 2.70 -3.49 -9.80
CA PHE A 124 1.47 -4.01 -9.22
C PHE A 124 1.72 -4.68 -7.87
N LYS A 125 2.75 -5.52 -7.81
CA LYS A 125 3.20 -6.15 -6.56
C LYS A 125 3.50 -5.09 -5.49
N ARG A 126 4.27 -4.07 -5.85
CA ARG A 126 4.61 -2.98 -4.92
C ARG A 126 3.38 -2.21 -4.44
N PHE A 127 2.42 -1.98 -5.33
CA PHE A 127 1.14 -1.35 -4.99
C PHE A 127 0.42 -2.11 -3.87
N ILE A 128 0.37 -3.44 -3.97
CA ILE A 128 -0.26 -4.29 -2.96
C ILE A 128 0.55 -4.29 -1.66
N GLU A 129 1.88 -4.43 -1.75
CA GLU A 129 2.78 -4.49 -0.59
C GLU A 129 2.73 -3.22 0.27
N ILE A 130 2.63 -2.05 -0.36
CA ILE A 130 2.55 -0.77 0.36
C ILE A 130 1.36 -0.74 1.30
N LYS A 131 0.21 -1.20 0.85
CA LYS A 131 -0.99 -1.27 1.69
C LYS A 131 -0.80 -2.28 2.83
N ALA A 132 -0.25 -3.45 2.53
CA ALA A 132 0.01 -4.49 3.53
C ALA A 132 0.98 -3.99 4.61
N GLU A 133 2.06 -3.33 4.22
CA GLU A 133 3.04 -2.74 5.14
C GLU A 133 2.39 -1.69 6.04
N PHE A 134 1.52 -0.86 5.48
CA PHE A 134 0.80 0.16 6.25
C PHE A 134 -0.12 -0.50 7.29
N ALA A 135 -0.86 -1.54 6.91
CA ALA A 135 -1.74 -2.27 7.81
C ALA A 135 -0.98 -2.93 8.97
N GLU A 136 0.22 -3.46 8.71
CA GLU A 136 1.08 -4.06 9.73
C GLU A 136 1.57 -3.04 10.77
N ARG A 137 1.85 -1.80 10.34
CA ARG A 137 2.31 -0.73 11.24
C ARG A 137 1.26 -0.29 12.24
N ASP A 138 -0.01 -0.45 11.89
CA ASP A 138 -1.14 -0.01 12.71
C ASP A 138 -1.52 -1.02 13.80
N HIS A 139 -0.94 -2.18 13.75
CA HIS A 139 -1.08 -3.22 14.75
C HIS A 139 0.19 -3.33 15.59
#